data_0e41f292c1484fbd39cdfb29d1ea0190
#
_entry.id   0e41f292c1484fbd39cdfb29d1ea0190
#
_cell.length_a   1.000
_cell.length_b   1.000
_cell.length_c   1.000
_cell.angle_alpha   90.00
_cell.angle_beta   90.00
_cell.angle_gamma   90.00
#
_symmetry.space_group_name_H-M   'P 1'
#
loop_
_entity.id
_entity.type
_entity.pdbx_description
1 polymer ?
#
loop_
_entity_poly.entity_id
_entity_poly.type
_entity_poly.pdbx_seq_one_letter_code
_entity_poly.pdbx_strand_id
1 'polypeptide(L)' 'MKNFKHYNFIFSNNDGVTVATMTLVTPTKVDIFKLGDDLAMSLIHQLGININTKVTVDTID' A
#
# COMPACT_ATOMS: atom_id res chain seq x y z
N MET A 1 -5.28 -1.13 -26.19
CA MET A 1 -5.65 -1.49 -24.83
C MET A 1 -4.57 -1.06 -23.84
N LYS A 2 -4.96 -0.49 -22.75
CA LYS A 2 -4.01 -0.01 -21.76
C LYS A 2 -3.77 -1.03 -20.68
N ASN A 3 -2.52 -1.12 -20.25
CA ASN A 3 -2.15 -1.99 -19.15
C ASN A 3 -2.21 -1.16 -17.87
N PHE A 4 -3.15 -1.49 -17.01
CA PHE A 4 -3.28 -0.83 -15.72
C PHE A 4 -2.49 -1.58 -14.68
N LYS A 5 -1.82 -0.86 -13.81
CA LYS A 5 -1.15 -1.42 -12.65
C LYS A 5 -2.12 -1.41 -11.48
N HIS A 6 -2.17 -2.52 -10.79
CA HIS A 6 -3.06 -2.72 -9.65
C HIS A 6 -2.18 -2.93 -8.43
N TYR A 7 -2.06 -1.90 -7.62
CA TYR A 7 -1.20 -1.94 -6.43
C TYR A 7 -2.07 -2.18 -5.21
N ASN A 8 -1.75 -3.23 -4.47
CA ASN A 8 -2.44 -3.54 -3.21
C ASN A 8 -1.48 -3.32 -2.06
N PHE A 9 -1.83 -2.42 -1.16
CA PHE A 9 -1.05 -2.12 0.04
C PHE A 9 -1.74 -2.73 1.22
N ILE A 10 -1.01 -3.53 1.98
CA ILE A 10 -1.53 -4.17 3.19
C ILE A 10 -0.70 -3.67 4.35
N PHE A 11 -1.35 -3.07 5.33
CA PHE A 11 -0.71 -2.52 6.51
C PHE A 11 -1.07 -3.37 7.71
N SER A 12 -0.07 -3.82 8.44
CA SER A 12 -0.28 -4.68 9.60
C SER A 12 0.51 -4.17 10.79
N ASN A 13 0.07 -4.57 11.98
CA ASN A 13 0.78 -4.24 13.21
C ASN A 13 1.91 -5.25 13.46
N ASN A 14 2.61 -5.10 14.59
CA ASN A 14 3.73 -5.99 14.92
C ASN A 14 3.31 -7.42 15.19
N ASP A 15 2.05 -7.66 15.47
CA ASP A 15 1.51 -9.00 15.69
C ASP A 15 1.07 -9.66 14.38
N GLY A 16 1.25 -8.99 13.25
CA GLY A 16 0.87 -9.51 11.95
C GLY A 16 -0.60 -9.37 11.63
N VAL A 17 -1.34 -8.61 12.42
CA VAL A 17 -2.77 -8.38 12.18
C VAL A 17 -2.92 -7.22 11.21
N THR A 18 -3.69 -7.44 10.14
CA THR A 18 -3.97 -6.40 9.15
C THR A 18 -4.86 -5.33 9.79
N VAL A 19 -4.40 -4.09 9.75
CA VAL A 19 -5.15 -2.96 10.31
C VAL A 19 -5.74 -2.06 9.22
N ALA A 20 -5.19 -2.12 8.01
CA ALA A 20 -5.72 -1.32 6.90
C ALA A 20 -5.24 -1.90 5.57
N THR A 21 -5.99 -1.65 4.53
CA THR A 21 -5.59 -1.99 3.16
C THR A 21 -5.96 -0.83 2.24
N MET A 22 -5.22 -0.72 1.13
CA MET A 22 -5.53 0.26 0.11
C MET A 22 -5.22 -0.34 -1.25
N THR A 23 -6.06 -0.03 -2.22
CA THR A 23 -5.85 -0.44 -3.60
C THR A 23 -5.75 0.81 -4.48
N LEU A 24 -4.72 0.85 -5.33
CA LEU A 24 -4.54 1.88 -6.32
C LEU A 24 -4.51 1.25 -7.69
N VAL A 25 -5.38 1.72 -8.59
CA VAL A 25 -5.40 1.26 -9.97
C VAL A 25 -5.05 2.44 -10.86
N THR A 26 -3.98 2.32 -11.63
CA THR A 26 -3.51 3.44 -12.44
C THR A 26 -2.76 2.92 -13.67
N PRO A 27 -2.88 3.61 -14.82
CA PRO A 27 -2.06 3.28 -15.99
C PRO A 27 -0.64 3.77 -15.84
N THR A 28 -0.37 4.62 -14.85
CA THR A 28 0.93 5.25 -14.66
C THR A 28 1.73 4.47 -13.63
N LYS A 29 3.00 4.28 -13.93
CA LYS A 29 3.92 3.66 -12.98
C LYS A 29 4.18 4.63 -11.83
N VAL A 30 4.10 4.12 -10.60
CA VAL A 30 4.33 4.94 -9.41
C VAL A 30 5.48 4.38 -8.60
N ASP A 31 6.08 5.23 -7.77
CA ASP A 31 7.10 4.81 -6.82
C ASP A 31 6.38 4.19 -5.61
N ILE A 32 6.25 2.87 -5.64
CA ILE A 32 5.48 2.16 -4.62
C ILE A 32 6.13 2.21 -3.25
N PHE A 33 7.47 2.32 -3.20
CA PHE A 33 8.17 2.39 -1.91
C PHE A 33 7.89 3.72 -1.23
N LYS A 34 7.99 4.81 -1.99
CA LYS A 34 7.70 6.13 -1.44
C LYS A 34 6.23 6.25 -1.05
N LEU A 35 5.33 5.79 -1.91
CA LEU A 35 3.90 5.86 -1.62
C LEU A 35 3.55 5.01 -0.40
N GLY A 36 4.09 3.80 -0.32
CA GLY A 36 3.87 2.92 0.82
C GLY A 36 4.36 3.52 2.12
N ASP A 37 5.55 4.14 2.10
CA ASP A 37 6.10 4.80 3.27
C ASP A 37 5.25 5.98 3.71
N ASP A 38 4.81 6.81 2.76
CA ASP A 38 3.98 7.98 3.07
C ASP A 38 2.66 7.54 3.71
N LEU A 39 2.04 6.49 3.17
CA LEU A 39 0.79 5.96 3.71
C LEU A 39 0.99 5.35 5.08
N ALA A 40 2.07 4.59 5.27
CA ALA A 40 2.38 3.98 6.56
C ALA A 40 2.62 5.05 7.62
N MET A 41 3.35 6.11 7.27
CA MET A 41 3.59 7.21 8.21
C MET A 41 2.30 7.89 8.63
N SER A 42 1.38 8.10 7.69
CA SER A 42 0.06 8.66 8.02
C SER A 42 -0.68 7.76 9.00
N LEU A 43 -0.64 6.45 8.77
CA LEU A 43 -1.33 5.51 9.66
C LEU A 43 -0.68 5.47 11.05
N ILE A 44 0.65 5.52 11.11
CA ILE A 44 1.36 5.57 12.39
C ILE A 44 0.91 6.80 13.19
N HIS A 45 0.83 7.95 12.53
CA HIS A 45 0.38 9.17 13.19
C HIS A 45 -1.06 9.09 13.66
N GLN A 46 -1.94 8.51 12.84
CA GLN A 46 -3.36 8.44 13.16
C GLN A 46 -3.67 7.39 14.23
N LEU A 47 -3.01 6.24 14.16
CA LEU A 47 -3.34 5.10 15.01
C LEU A 47 -2.42 5.00 16.23
N GLY A 48 -1.25 5.62 16.19
CA GLY A 48 -0.30 5.56 17.30
C GLY A 48 0.34 4.19 17.50
N ILE A 49 0.44 3.39 16.44
CA ILE A 49 1.04 2.06 16.49
C ILE A 49 2.07 1.91 15.37
N ASN A 50 2.96 0.94 15.52
CA ASN A 50 3.89 0.60 14.47
C ASN A 50 3.18 -0.08 13.33
N ILE A 51 3.57 0.24 12.09
CA ILE A 51 2.93 -0.29 10.89
C ILE A 51 3.98 -0.92 10.00
N ASN A 52 3.69 -2.14 9.55
CA ASN A 52 4.47 -2.84 8.54
C ASN A 52 3.69 -2.84 7.24
N THR A 53 4.36 -2.54 6.15
CA THR A 53 3.73 -2.40 4.83
C THR A 53 4.12 -3.55 3.93
N LYS A 54 3.13 -4.15 3.27
CA LYS A 54 3.34 -5.15 2.24
C LYS A 54 2.64 -4.68 0.98
N VAL A 55 3.33 -4.77 -0.15
CA VAL A 55 2.79 -4.32 -1.44
C VAL A 55 2.80 -5.49 -2.42
N THR A 56 1.68 -5.69 -3.09
CA THR A 56 1.61 -6.61 -4.22
C THR A 56 1.20 -5.82 -5.45
N VAL A 57 1.73 -6.22 -6.61
CA VAL A 57 1.50 -5.52 -7.87
C VAL A 57 1.00 -6.52 -8.90
N ASP A 58 -0.16 -6.22 -9.48
CA ASP A 58 -0.71 -6.98 -10.59
C ASP A 58 -0.88 -6.06 -11.79
N THR A 59 -0.80 -6.63 -12.99
CA THR A 59 -1.06 -5.88 -14.21
C THR A 59 -2.38 -6.38 -14.80
N ILE A 60 -3.25 -5.43 -15.13
CA ILE A 60 -4.55 -5.72 -15.71
C ILE A 60 -4.57 -5.13 -17.12
N ASP A 61 -4.86 -5.96 -18.10
CA ASP A 61 -4.98 -5.51 -19.49
C ASP A 61 -6.42 -5.15 -19.81
#